data_2ca2814a11d1542926cafb2a760822ea
#
_entry.id   2ca2814a11d1542926cafb2a760822ea
#
_cell.length_a   1.000
_cell.length_b   1.000
_cell.length_c   1.000
_cell.angle_alpha   90.00
_cell.angle_beta   90.00
_cell.angle_gamma   90.00
#
_symmetry.space_group_name_H-M   'P 1'
#
loop_
_entity.id
_entity.type
_entity.pdbx_description
1 polymer ?
#
loop_
_entity_poly.entity_id
_entity_poly.type
_entity_poly.pdbx_seq_one_letter_code
_entity_poly.pdbx_strand_id
1 'polypeptide(L)'
;MRVAIGLVVCMLLAAVPTAAAQYDPTQTPMWPGEPIDSHVHMTWAALTLEVNEWADENPDIVDLTSAGKSELGRDLWVVRLSDWSMETKANGSAKEIIYIDGGHHGNEYLGTALAWLSAKWYINGWNDGNEEAIQVLQNNEVHVLIMLNPDGNDIDTRWNINQVDLNRNYDHYWNTCPTTQPGSSAFSEAETAANAAYIDANVVDADLYVTMHTGVWIILYPWGKWPEQPPDWELFWTIRDTVNAGISDIPIQNANQGLYPNCGTSRDYGYGHMGFPTFTFETDDEQFIPGSFENINDRLEEEMDVMRYLINNVWYWRARLTVQSIAVADDQLTVDVANEGQASTANASLEYRAPSGEVLWASPMFGVNATNTSVVSFSADKATFNGDGYWNLNYQKRVINAAIWVTETVDNSTSVVVLEAEDGGFLIGFGLFNPVAVMLGIIGVGVLVRRDEEAW
;
A
#
# COMPACT_ATOMS: atom_id res chain seq x y z
N MET A 1 -55.12 30.89 -21.45
CA MET A 1 -53.92 31.25 -20.69
C MET A 1 -53.17 29.95 -20.33
N ARG A 2 -52.17 29.57 -21.12
CA ARG A 2 -51.42 28.31 -20.92
C ARG A 2 -50.20 28.64 -20.07
N VAL A 3 -50.13 28.05 -18.88
CA VAL A 3 -48.96 28.13 -18.00
C VAL A 3 -48.01 27.00 -18.41
N ALA A 4 -46.83 27.37 -18.95
CA ALA A 4 -45.75 26.46 -19.20
C ALA A 4 -44.98 26.22 -17.88
N ILE A 5 -45.00 25.00 -17.37
CA ILE A 5 -44.19 24.57 -16.23
C ILE A 5 -42.83 24.19 -16.83
N GLY A 6 -41.83 25.05 -16.63
CA GLY A 6 -40.43 24.72 -16.93
C GLY A 6 -39.88 23.70 -15.94
N LEU A 7 -39.54 22.53 -16.42
CA LEU A 7 -38.83 21.51 -15.65
C LEU A 7 -37.33 21.93 -15.58
N VAL A 8 -36.91 22.44 -14.43
CA VAL A 8 -35.47 22.62 -14.17
C VAL A 8 -34.92 21.26 -13.74
N VAL A 9 -34.25 20.62 -14.68
CA VAL A 9 -33.44 19.43 -14.38
C VAL A 9 -32.14 19.93 -13.75
N CYS A 10 -32.06 19.97 -12.43
CA CYS A 10 -30.78 20.04 -11.72
C CYS A 10 -30.06 18.72 -11.93
N MET A 11 -29.09 18.65 -12.83
CA MET A 11 -28.09 17.61 -12.81
C MET A 11 -27.25 17.81 -11.56
N LEU A 12 -27.55 17.04 -10.53
CA LEU A 12 -26.63 16.78 -9.42
C LEU A 12 -25.47 15.97 -10.03
N LEU A 13 -24.38 16.66 -10.31
CA LEU A 13 -23.06 16.02 -10.39
C LEU A 13 -22.81 15.46 -8.99
N ALA A 14 -23.13 14.19 -8.80
CA ALA A 14 -22.50 13.42 -7.72
C ALA A 14 -21.00 13.63 -7.94
N ALA A 15 -20.31 14.15 -6.94
CA ALA A 15 -18.87 14.09 -6.90
C ALA A 15 -18.54 12.59 -6.88
N VAL A 16 -18.28 12.05 -8.06
CA VAL A 16 -17.54 10.80 -8.19
C VAL A 16 -16.28 11.09 -7.39
N PRO A 17 -15.91 10.27 -6.37
CA PRO A 17 -14.60 10.39 -5.78
C PRO A 17 -13.64 10.42 -6.96
N THR A 18 -12.85 11.47 -7.06
CA THR A 18 -11.87 11.60 -8.13
C THR A 18 -11.05 10.32 -8.04
N ALA A 19 -11.18 9.45 -9.05
CA ALA A 19 -10.22 8.38 -9.23
C ALA A 19 -8.85 9.00 -8.96
N ALA A 20 -8.04 8.34 -8.14
CA ALA A 20 -6.68 8.78 -7.92
C ALA A 20 -6.12 9.20 -9.26
N ALA A 21 -5.42 10.31 -9.31
CA ALA A 21 -4.95 10.89 -10.56
C ALA A 21 -4.31 9.74 -11.34
N GLN A 22 -4.90 9.38 -12.46
CA GLN A 22 -4.46 8.23 -13.24
C GLN A 22 -3.02 8.56 -13.63
N TYR A 23 -2.09 7.72 -13.18
CA TYR A 23 -0.69 7.83 -13.53
C TYR A 23 -0.55 8.02 -15.05
N ASP A 24 0.12 9.07 -15.47
CA ASP A 24 0.41 9.35 -16.87
C ASP A 24 1.92 9.36 -17.08
N PRO A 25 2.49 8.27 -17.58
CA PRO A 25 3.94 8.13 -17.77
C PRO A 25 4.52 9.16 -18.76
N THR A 26 3.67 9.83 -19.56
CA THR A 26 4.16 10.78 -20.59
C THR A 26 4.39 12.19 -20.06
N GLN A 27 3.98 12.50 -18.83
CA GLN A 27 3.96 13.88 -18.33
C GLN A 27 5.21 14.30 -17.54
N THR A 28 6.04 13.36 -17.12
CA THR A 28 7.22 13.71 -16.31
C THR A 28 8.44 12.92 -16.80
N PRO A 29 9.46 13.59 -17.36
CA PRO A 29 10.71 12.91 -17.69
C PRO A 29 11.36 12.36 -16.41
N MET A 30 11.77 11.11 -16.45
CA MET A 30 12.34 10.41 -15.32
C MET A 30 13.67 11.03 -14.86
N TRP A 31 14.45 11.53 -15.81
CA TRP A 31 15.73 12.18 -15.56
C TRP A 31 15.77 13.56 -16.19
N PRO A 32 15.68 14.61 -15.44
CA PRO A 32 16.07 15.89 -15.99
C PRO A 32 17.59 15.93 -16.14
N GLY A 33 18.11 15.38 -17.24
CA GLY A 33 19.37 15.75 -17.80
C GLY A 33 20.63 14.98 -17.42
N GLU A 34 20.59 13.87 -16.66
CA GLU A 34 21.79 13.08 -16.34
C GLU A 34 21.74 11.67 -16.91
N PRO A 35 22.77 11.19 -17.62
CA PRO A 35 22.85 9.80 -18.06
C PRO A 35 23.05 8.87 -16.86
N ILE A 36 22.26 7.80 -16.82
CA ILE A 36 22.30 6.81 -15.73
C ILE A 36 23.59 5.97 -15.72
N ASP A 37 24.21 5.82 -16.87
CA ASP A 37 25.46 5.08 -17.07
C ASP A 37 26.58 5.52 -16.11
N SER A 38 26.56 6.77 -15.63
CA SER A 38 27.51 7.25 -14.61
C SER A 38 27.24 6.70 -13.19
N HIS A 39 26.06 6.10 -12.95
CA HIS A 39 25.59 5.67 -11.64
C HIS A 39 25.36 4.16 -11.53
N VAL A 40 25.52 3.40 -12.61
CA VAL A 40 25.27 1.95 -12.64
C VAL A 40 26.08 1.20 -11.58
N HIS A 41 27.32 1.62 -11.32
CA HIS A 41 28.14 1.07 -10.24
C HIS A 41 28.42 2.11 -9.18
N MET A 42 27.49 2.31 -8.28
CA MET A 42 27.66 3.18 -7.13
C MET A 42 28.42 2.44 -6.02
N THR A 43 29.54 3.04 -5.55
CA THR A 43 30.24 2.54 -4.36
C THR A 43 29.54 3.02 -3.09
N TRP A 44 29.68 2.27 -1.99
CA TRP A 44 29.17 2.71 -0.70
C TRP A 44 29.70 4.08 -0.26
N ALA A 45 30.98 4.40 -0.58
CA ALA A 45 31.57 5.70 -0.24
C ALA A 45 30.93 6.86 -1.02
N ALA A 46 30.66 6.67 -2.31
CA ALA A 46 29.97 7.66 -3.14
C ALA A 46 28.52 7.84 -2.66
N LEU A 47 27.81 6.74 -2.43
CA LEU A 47 26.46 6.76 -1.87
C LEU A 47 26.39 7.51 -0.54
N THR A 48 27.35 7.23 0.38
CA THR A 48 27.40 7.89 1.69
C THR A 48 27.54 9.42 1.56
N LEU A 49 28.36 9.90 0.65
CA LEU A 49 28.51 11.33 0.40
C LEU A 49 27.21 11.93 -0.12
N GLU A 50 26.62 11.31 -1.12
CA GLU A 50 25.41 11.82 -1.79
C GLU A 50 24.19 11.85 -0.86
N VAL A 51 23.92 10.78 -0.09
CA VAL A 51 22.76 10.77 0.81
C VAL A 51 22.90 11.76 1.97
N ASN A 52 24.11 12.04 2.43
CA ASN A 52 24.34 13.12 3.40
C ASN A 52 24.12 14.49 2.78
N GLU A 53 24.56 14.71 1.53
CA GLU A 53 24.29 15.95 0.78
C GLU A 53 22.76 16.14 0.60
N TRP A 54 22.03 15.09 0.22
CA TRP A 54 20.57 15.17 0.12
C TRP A 54 19.90 15.60 1.43
N ALA A 55 20.33 15.04 2.56
CA ALA A 55 19.79 15.40 3.87
C ALA A 55 20.15 16.84 4.27
N ASP A 56 21.37 17.28 4.00
CA ASP A 56 21.83 18.64 4.30
C ASP A 56 21.11 19.70 3.43
N GLU A 57 20.87 19.38 2.15
CA GLU A 57 20.26 20.30 1.19
C GLU A 57 18.73 20.32 1.25
N ASN A 58 18.09 19.23 1.70
CA ASN A 58 16.64 19.05 1.67
C ASN A 58 16.04 18.66 3.04
N PRO A 59 16.37 19.36 4.16
CA PRO A 59 15.96 18.95 5.51
C PRO A 59 14.44 18.94 5.71
N ASP A 60 13.68 19.62 4.86
CA ASP A 60 12.21 19.67 4.95
C ASP A 60 11.55 18.38 4.47
N ILE A 61 12.24 17.57 3.64
CA ILE A 61 11.68 16.37 3.05
C ILE A 61 12.56 15.12 3.22
N VAL A 62 13.84 15.28 3.52
CA VAL A 62 14.80 14.16 3.68
C VAL A 62 15.20 14.03 5.13
N ASP A 63 14.96 12.84 5.70
CA ASP A 63 15.53 12.42 6.98
C ASP A 63 16.42 11.19 6.72
N LEU A 64 17.70 11.30 7.07
CA LEU A 64 18.70 10.26 6.84
C LEU A 64 18.95 9.48 8.14
N THR A 65 18.80 8.18 8.09
CA THR A 65 19.11 7.30 9.22
C THR A 65 19.89 6.07 8.77
N SER A 66 20.42 5.31 9.72
CA SER A 66 21.05 4.01 9.45
C SER A 66 20.16 2.89 9.98
N ALA A 67 19.84 1.90 9.16
CA ALA A 67 19.15 0.69 9.61
C ALA A 67 20.03 -0.15 10.54
N GLY A 68 21.34 0.02 10.46
CA GLY A 68 22.35 -0.72 11.20
C GLY A 68 23.67 -0.72 10.44
N LYS A 69 24.47 -1.77 10.67
CA LYS A 69 25.78 -1.87 10.04
C LYS A 69 25.96 -3.21 9.34
N SER A 70 26.70 -3.20 8.22
CA SER A 70 27.18 -4.40 7.57
C SER A 70 28.20 -5.15 8.45
N GLU A 71 28.60 -6.34 8.04
CA GLU A 71 29.62 -7.15 8.74
C GLU A 71 30.96 -6.40 8.90
N LEU A 72 31.35 -5.55 7.94
CA LEU A 72 32.55 -4.72 8.02
C LEU A 72 32.30 -3.34 8.67
N GLY A 73 31.11 -3.10 9.22
CA GLY A 73 30.78 -1.91 10.00
C GLY A 73 30.38 -0.67 9.18
N ARG A 74 30.03 -0.84 7.90
CA ARG A 74 29.49 0.22 7.03
C ARG A 74 28.04 0.50 7.41
N ASP A 75 27.62 1.75 7.40
CA ASP A 75 26.24 2.12 7.65
C ASP A 75 25.33 1.65 6.50
N LEU A 76 24.19 1.09 6.86
CA LEU A 76 23.12 0.73 5.95
C LEU A 76 22.14 1.90 5.89
N TRP A 77 22.41 2.82 4.96
CA TRP A 77 21.71 4.09 4.88
C TRP A 77 20.26 3.91 4.41
N VAL A 78 19.34 4.50 5.17
CA VAL A 78 17.93 4.64 4.79
C VAL A 78 17.62 6.12 4.60
N VAL A 79 17.23 6.47 3.39
CA VAL A 79 16.69 7.79 3.04
C VAL A 79 15.19 7.76 3.28
N ARG A 80 14.71 8.56 4.23
CA ARG A 80 13.27 8.71 4.50
C ARG A 80 12.79 9.99 3.86
N LEU A 81 11.75 9.88 3.06
CA LEU A 81 11.19 10.97 2.27
C LEU A 81 9.75 11.23 2.68
N SER A 82 9.44 12.46 3.03
CA SER A 82 8.09 12.94 3.33
C SER A 82 8.10 14.47 3.43
N ASP A 83 6.98 15.11 3.28
CA ASP A 83 6.83 16.50 3.75
C ASP A 83 6.72 16.50 5.28
N TRP A 84 7.85 16.72 5.96
CA TRP A 84 7.93 16.68 7.42
C TRP A 84 7.23 17.84 8.12
N SER A 85 6.78 18.84 7.38
CA SER A 85 5.91 19.90 7.91
C SER A 85 4.49 19.39 8.20
N MET A 86 4.12 18.24 7.66
CA MET A 86 2.82 17.60 7.80
C MET A 86 2.95 16.25 8.51
N GLU A 87 2.46 16.14 9.76
CA GLU A 87 2.41 14.87 10.49
C GLU A 87 1.37 13.90 9.91
N THR A 88 0.30 14.44 9.34
CA THR A 88 -0.80 13.70 8.73
C THR A 88 -1.12 14.28 7.36
N LYS A 89 -1.89 13.56 6.56
CA LYS A 89 -2.45 14.08 5.32
C LYS A 89 -3.37 15.28 5.58
N ALA A 90 -3.69 16.02 4.54
CA ALA A 90 -4.58 17.19 4.62
C ALA A 90 -5.97 16.88 5.20
N ASN A 91 -6.45 15.64 5.06
CA ASN A 91 -7.72 15.19 5.65
C ASN A 91 -7.61 14.67 7.09
N GLY A 92 -6.42 14.76 7.70
CA GLY A 92 -6.15 14.30 9.06
C GLY A 92 -5.87 12.80 9.22
N SER A 93 -5.93 12.02 8.15
CA SER A 93 -5.55 10.60 8.21
C SER A 93 -4.04 10.41 8.23
N ALA A 94 -3.58 9.25 8.75
CA ALA A 94 -2.17 8.89 8.71
C ALA A 94 -1.66 8.78 7.27
N LYS A 95 -0.39 9.11 7.06
CA LYS A 95 0.29 8.86 5.80
C LYS A 95 0.43 7.36 5.56
N GLU A 96 0.40 6.92 4.29
CA GLU A 96 0.78 5.57 3.93
C GLU A 96 2.30 5.42 4.03
N ILE A 97 2.74 4.20 4.37
CA ILE A 97 4.17 3.88 4.51
C ILE A 97 4.59 2.99 3.35
N ILE A 98 5.67 3.37 2.68
CA ILE A 98 6.27 2.64 1.58
C ILE A 98 7.70 2.28 1.97
N TYR A 99 8.06 1.01 1.80
CA TYR A 99 9.42 0.54 2.01
C TYR A 99 10.02 0.03 0.71
N ILE A 100 11.24 0.47 0.43
CA ILE A 100 12.02 0.08 -0.74
C ILE A 100 13.39 -0.34 -0.26
N ASP A 101 13.91 -1.46 -0.72
CA ASP A 101 15.31 -1.79 -0.55
C ASP A 101 15.96 -2.28 -1.85
N GLY A 102 17.27 -2.12 -1.92
CA GLY A 102 18.09 -2.57 -3.02
C GLY A 102 19.43 -3.13 -2.55
N GLY A 103 20.16 -3.75 -3.47
CA GLY A 103 21.51 -4.18 -3.22
C GLY A 103 21.67 -5.31 -2.21
N HIS A 104 20.70 -6.24 -2.10
CA HIS A 104 20.90 -7.50 -1.40
C HIS A 104 22.10 -8.27 -1.94
N HIS A 105 22.24 -8.27 -3.24
CA HIS A 105 23.39 -8.84 -3.92
C HIS A 105 24.32 -7.72 -4.36
N GLY A 106 25.58 -7.81 -3.91
CA GLY A 106 26.51 -6.70 -4.08
C GLY A 106 26.91 -6.42 -5.52
N ASN A 107 26.78 -7.40 -6.43
CA ASN A 107 27.07 -7.25 -7.84
C ASN A 107 25.83 -6.97 -8.71
N GLU A 108 24.66 -6.76 -8.13
CA GLU A 108 23.45 -6.41 -8.85
C GLU A 108 23.26 -4.87 -8.85
N TYR A 109 24.09 -4.18 -9.63
CA TYR A 109 24.21 -2.72 -9.60
C TYR A 109 22.96 -1.99 -10.04
N LEU A 110 22.19 -2.55 -11.03
CA LEU A 110 20.98 -1.90 -11.52
C LEU A 110 19.89 -1.89 -10.47
N GLY A 111 19.76 -2.96 -9.66
CA GLY A 111 18.84 -2.98 -8.53
C GLY A 111 19.16 -1.89 -7.50
N THR A 112 20.45 -1.71 -7.18
CA THR A 112 20.92 -0.59 -6.31
C THR A 112 20.63 0.75 -6.97
N ALA A 113 20.90 0.90 -8.27
CA ALA A 113 20.63 2.13 -9.01
C ALA A 113 19.13 2.47 -9.03
N LEU A 114 18.25 1.49 -9.22
CA LEU A 114 16.81 1.71 -9.22
C LEU A 114 16.28 2.17 -7.85
N ALA A 115 16.80 1.58 -6.75
CA ALA A 115 16.49 2.06 -5.40
C ALA A 115 16.96 3.51 -5.17
N TRP A 116 18.19 3.82 -5.60
CA TRP A 116 18.73 5.19 -5.54
C TRP A 116 17.89 6.18 -6.36
N LEU A 117 17.50 5.78 -7.57
CA LEU A 117 16.65 6.57 -8.44
C LEU A 117 15.28 6.85 -7.83
N SER A 118 14.70 5.86 -7.17
CA SER A 118 13.42 6.02 -6.49
C SER A 118 13.46 7.14 -5.46
N ALA A 119 14.58 7.32 -4.74
CA ALA A 119 14.74 8.43 -3.83
C ALA A 119 15.01 9.74 -4.57
N LYS A 120 15.98 9.75 -5.49
CA LYS A 120 16.42 10.95 -6.22
C LYS A 120 15.29 11.60 -7.02
N TRP A 121 14.43 10.78 -7.63
CA TRP A 121 13.31 11.28 -8.43
C TRP A 121 12.35 12.15 -7.58
N TYR A 122 12.02 11.73 -6.36
CA TYR A 122 11.12 12.50 -5.48
C TYR A 122 11.80 13.74 -4.91
N ILE A 123 13.10 13.67 -4.59
CA ILE A 123 13.86 14.84 -4.12
C ILE A 123 13.93 15.91 -5.23
N ASN A 124 14.33 15.51 -6.43
CA ASN A 124 14.40 16.43 -7.57
C ASN A 124 13.02 16.98 -7.93
N GLY A 125 12.01 16.10 -7.99
CA GLY A 125 10.64 16.51 -8.29
C GLY A 125 10.09 17.51 -7.28
N TRP A 126 10.36 17.35 -6.00
CA TRP A 126 9.98 18.32 -4.97
C TRP A 126 10.65 19.68 -5.24
N ASN A 127 11.95 19.68 -5.48
CA ASN A 127 12.73 20.91 -5.72
C ASN A 127 12.31 21.63 -7.00
N ASP A 128 11.90 20.89 -8.02
CA ASP A 128 11.42 21.41 -9.29
C ASP A 128 9.94 21.83 -9.27
N GLY A 129 9.23 21.59 -8.16
CA GLY A 129 7.80 21.89 -8.04
C GLY A 129 6.90 20.93 -8.81
N ASN A 130 7.34 19.70 -9.02
CA ASN A 130 6.56 18.66 -9.67
C ASN A 130 5.37 18.24 -8.78
N GLU A 131 4.15 18.39 -9.30
CA GLU A 131 2.92 18.16 -8.53
C GLU A 131 2.80 16.70 -8.03
N GLU A 132 3.25 15.71 -8.82
CA GLU A 132 3.22 14.30 -8.44
C GLU A 132 4.14 14.03 -7.25
N ALA A 133 5.39 14.49 -7.30
CA ALA A 133 6.35 14.32 -6.21
C ALA A 133 5.86 15.00 -4.92
N ILE A 134 5.32 16.22 -5.04
CA ILE A 134 4.77 16.97 -3.91
C ILE A 134 3.58 16.20 -3.30
N GLN A 135 2.63 15.72 -4.11
CA GLN A 135 1.49 14.96 -3.62
C GLN A 135 1.90 13.65 -2.94
N VAL A 136 2.89 12.95 -3.49
CA VAL A 136 3.40 11.72 -2.88
C VAL A 136 3.99 12.03 -1.51
N LEU A 137 4.88 13.00 -1.38
CA LEU A 137 5.55 13.32 -0.11
C LEU A 137 4.61 13.93 0.93
N GLN A 138 3.53 14.60 0.51
CA GLN A 138 2.50 15.09 1.42
C GLN A 138 1.57 13.98 1.96
N ASN A 139 1.43 12.90 1.23
CA ASN A 139 0.51 11.81 1.59
C ASN A 139 1.20 10.56 2.11
N ASN A 140 2.51 10.41 1.92
CA ASN A 140 3.23 9.19 2.23
C ASN A 140 4.54 9.46 2.96
N GLU A 141 5.03 8.43 3.67
CA GLU A 141 6.42 8.28 4.07
C GLU A 141 7.04 7.20 3.18
N VAL A 142 8.11 7.54 2.46
CA VAL A 142 8.86 6.61 1.60
C VAL A 142 10.22 6.37 2.22
N HIS A 143 10.49 5.12 2.61
CA HIS A 143 11.75 4.71 3.21
C HIS A 143 12.55 3.91 2.19
N VAL A 144 13.74 4.36 1.84
CA VAL A 144 14.58 3.73 0.81
C VAL A 144 15.92 3.31 1.41
N LEU A 145 16.11 2.00 1.62
CA LEU A 145 17.41 1.39 1.94
C LEU A 145 18.11 1.06 0.63
N ILE A 146 19.03 1.95 0.19
CA ILE A 146 19.54 1.90 -1.18
C ILE A 146 20.49 0.72 -1.41
N MET A 147 21.36 0.41 -0.43
CA MET A 147 22.39 -0.61 -0.57
C MET A 147 22.49 -1.47 0.69
N LEU A 148 21.86 -2.64 0.70
CA LEU A 148 21.88 -3.53 1.85
C LEU A 148 23.21 -4.26 2.03
N ASN A 149 23.92 -4.57 0.94
CA ASN A 149 25.18 -5.33 0.94
C ASN A 149 26.37 -4.50 0.44
N PRO A 150 26.78 -3.45 1.19
CA PRO A 150 27.89 -2.61 0.78
C PRO A 150 29.24 -3.33 0.75
N ASP A 151 29.41 -4.39 1.54
CA ASP A 151 30.63 -5.16 1.60
C ASP A 151 30.78 -6.06 0.37
N GLY A 152 29.68 -6.69 -0.08
CA GLY A 152 29.65 -7.43 -1.32
C GLY A 152 29.78 -6.55 -2.55
N ASN A 153 29.18 -5.35 -2.51
CA ASN A 153 29.33 -4.38 -3.60
C ASN A 153 30.79 -3.95 -3.81
N ASP A 154 31.53 -3.70 -2.73
CA ASP A 154 32.92 -3.26 -2.77
C ASP A 154 33.87 -4.28 -3.43
N ILE A 155 33.52 -5.57 -3.37
CA ILE A 155 34.32 -6.66 -3.94
C ILE A 155 33.64 -7.36 -5.12
N ASP A 156 32.62 -6.74 -5.69
CA ASP A 156 31.88 -7.22 -6.86
C ASP A 156 31.39 -8.67 -6.73
N THR A 157 30.68 -8.98 -5.65
CA THR A 157 30.15 -10.31 -5.38
C THR A 157 28.67 -10.29 -5.06
N ARG A 158 27.96 -11.37 -5.44
CA ARG A 158 26.57 -11.59 -5.08
C ARG A 158 26.36 -11.64 -3.56
N TRP A 159 27.23 -12.38 -2.88
CA TRP A 159 27.11 -12.69 -1.47
C TRP A 159 27.64 -11.57 -0.57
N ASN A 160 27.28 -11.60 0.71
CA ASN A 160 27.99 -10.75 1.68
C ASN A 160 29.41 -11.27 1.95
N ILE A 161 30.15 -10.58 2.83
CA ILE A 161 31.55 -10.92 3.13
C ILE A 161 31.68 -12.32 3.77
N ASN A 162 30.64 -12.84 4.40
CA ASN A 162 30.58 -14.19 4.96
C ASN A 162 30.18 -15.26 3.93
N GLN A 163 30.03 -14.88 2.64
CA GLN A 163 29.60 -15.75 1.56
C GLN A 163 28.16 -16.28 1.72
N VAL A 164 27.30 -15.51 2.36
CA VAL A 164 25.89 -15.80 2.52
C VAL A 164 25.08 -15.03 1.46
N ASP A 165 24.09 -15.71 0.87
CA ASP A 165 23.08 -15.08 0.01
C ASP A 165 22.06 -14.37 0.93
N LEU A 166 22.16 -13.04 1.02
CA LEU A 166 21.30 -12.25 1.90
C LEU A 166 19.82 -12.42 1.56
N ASN A 167 19.47 -12.63 0.28
CA ASN A 167 18.10 -12.91 -0.14
C ASN A 167 17.71 -14.39 0.01
N ARG A 168 18.36 -15.11 0.92
CA ARG A 168 18.02 -16.46 1.43
C ARG A 168 18.08 -16.51 2.94
N ASN A 169 18.36 -15.38 3.62
CA ASN A 169 18.64 -15.32 5.05
C ASN A 169 17.47 -14.77 5.89
N TYR A 170 16.31 -14.49 5.29
CA TYR A 170 15.12 -14.02 6.01
C TYR A 170 14.33 -15.15 6.64
N ASP A 171 13.66 -14.89 7.77
CA ASP A 171 12.86 -15.88 8.52
C ASP A 171 11.44 -16.03 7.95
N HIS A 172 11.35 -16.49 6.70
CA HIS A 172 10.10 -16.98 6.14
C HIS A 172 10.38 -18.24 5.34
N TYR A 173 10.06 -19.39 5.95
CA TYR A 173 10.43 -20.71 5.42
C TYR A 173 11.94 -20.85 5.14
N TRP A 174 12.76 -20.19 5.94
CA TRP A 174 14.21 -20.24 5.81
C TRP A 174 14.72 -21.67 5.63
N ASN A 175 15.63 -21.87 4.70
CA ASN A 175 16.29 -23.14 4.38
C ASN A 175 15.36 -24.33 4.12
N THR A 176 14.13 -24.11 3.64
CA THR A 176 13.18 -25.19 3.34
C THR A 176 13.04 -25.47 1.84
N CYS A 177 13.69 -24.70 0.97
CA CYS A 177 13.86 -24.96 -0.46
C CYS A 177 15.28 -25.40 -0.76
N PRO A 178 15.53 -26.06 -1.92
CA PRO A 178 16.89 -26.20 -2.44
C PRO A 178 17.49 -24.80 -2.62
N THR A 179 18.44 -24.45 -1.80
CA THR A 179 19.10 -23.14 -1.82
C THR A 179 20.57 -23.31 -1.50
N THR A 180 21.37 -22.33 -1.90
CA THR A 180 22.78 -22.24 -1.58
C THR A 180 23.01 -21.08 -0.63
N GLN A 181 23.85 -21.28 0.38
CA GLN A 181 24.39 -20.24 1.25
C GLN A 181 23.32 -19.40 2.01
N PRO A 182 22.36 -20.05 2.66
CA PRO A 182 21.29 -19.33 3.39
C PRO A 182 21.76 -18.76 4.75
N GLY A 183 23.03 -18.87 5.11
CA GLY A 183 23.56 -18.58 6.42
C GLY A 183 23.39 -19.74 7.43
N SER A 184 23.81 -19.51 8.66
CA SER A 184 23.78 -20.51 9.75
C SER A 184 22.39 -20.62 10.42
N SER A 185 21.62 -19.54 10.35
CA SER A 185 20.21 -19.44 10.76
C SER A 185 19.55 -18.31 9.99
N ALA A 186 18.23 -18.20 10.07
CA ALA A 186 17.56 -16.99 9.65
C ALA A 186 18.15 -15.79 10.40
N PHE A 187 18.35 -14.69 9.68
CA PHE A 187 18.94 -13.45 10.20
C PHE A 187 20.32 -13.66 10.87
N SER A 188 21.11 -14.63 10.38
CA SER A 188 22.49 -14.81 10.88
C SER A 188 23.43 -13.69 10.46
N GLU A 189 23.09 -12.95 9.40
CA GLU A 189 23.93 -11.90 8.84
C GLU A 189 23.52 -10.53 9.38
N ALA A 190 24.52 -9.67 9.64
CA ALA A 190 24.30 -8.35 10.23
C ALA A 190 23.36 -7.51 9.36
N GLU A 191 23.50 -7.58 8.04
CA GLU A 191 22.73 -6.82 7.08
C GLU A 191 21.24 -7.20 7.12
N THR A 192 20.89 -8.48 7.06
CA THR A 192 19.50 -8.94 7.08
C THR A 192 18.86 -8.76 8.46
N ALA A 193 19.62 -8.97 9.54
CA ALA A 193 19.15 -8.70 10.89
C ALA A 193 18.85 -7.21 11.11
N ALA A 194 19.70 -6.33 10.58
CA ALA A 194 19.50 -4.89 10.63
C ALA A 194 18.27 -4.46 9.81
N ASN A 195 18.11 -4.99 8.59
CA ASN A 195 16.96 -4.71 7.75
C ASN A 195 15.64 -5.14 8.42
N ALA A 196 15.58 -6.36 8.95
CA ALA A 196 14.41 -6.85 9.66
C ALA A 196 14.08 -5.99 10.89
N ALA A 197 15.09 -5.65 11.69
CA ALA A 197 14.92 -4.78 12.86
C ALA A 197 14.43 -3.37 12.47
N TYR A 198 14.90 -2.83 11.34
CA TYR A 198 14.43 -1.55 10.82
C TYR A 198 12.96 -1.63 10.39
N ILE A 199 12.58 -2.69 9.68
CA ILE A 199 11.20 -2.94 9.27
C ILE A 199 10.29 -2.99 10.49
N ASP A 200 10.64 -3.79 11.50
CA ASP A 200 9.86 -3.96 12.72
C ASP A 200 9.71 -2.66 13.53
N ALA A 201 10.70 -1.78 13.49
CA ALA A 201 10.69 -0.56 14.28
C ALA A 201 10.05 0.64 13.58
N ASN A 202 10.15 0.73 12.24
CA ASN A 202 9.84 1.96 11.52
C ASN A 202 8.74 1.80 10.46
N VAL A 203 8.52 0.60 9.91
CA VAL A 203 7.60 0.37 8.79
C VAL A 203 6.69 -0.85 9.02
N VAL A 204 6.41 -1.18 10.26
CA VAL A 204 5.66 -2.39 10.69
C VAL A 204 4.30 -2.57 10.01
N ASP A 205 3.68 -1.48 9.57
CA ASP A 205 2.38 -1.46 8.92
C ASP A 205 2.43 -0.94 7.47
N ALA A 206 3.59 -1.08 6.81
CA ALA A 206 3.78 -0.60 5.44
C ALA A 206 2.66 -1.07 4.50
N ASP A 207 2.31 -0.18 3.58
CA ASP A 207 1.27 -0.42 2.58
C ASP A 207 1.84 -0.90 1.24
N LEU A 208 3.16 -0.84 1.07
CA LEU A 208 3.90 -1.36 -0.07
C LEU A 208 5.34 -1.66 0.34
N TYR A 209 5.88 -2.78 -0.13
CA TYR A 209 7.30 -3.09 -0.07
C TYR A 209 7.82 -3.51 -1.45
N VAL A 210 8.91 -2.90 -1.89
CA VAL A 210 9.58 -3.26 -3.14
C VAL A 210 11.05 -3.53 -2.88
N THR A 211 11.53 -4.68 -3.33
CA THR A 211 12.94 -5.07 -3.26
C THR A 211 13.55 -5.13 -4.65
N MET A 212 14.69 -4.46 -4.83
CA MET A 212 15.33 -4.24 -6.13
C MET A 212 16.50 -5.19 -6.34
N HIS A 213 16.44 -5.92 -7.45
CA HIS A 213 17.42 -6.92 -7.88
C HIS A 213 17.79 -6.72 -9.35
N THR A 214 18.66 -7.59 -9.85
CA THR A 214 19.08 -7.62 -11.26
C THR A 214 19.32 -9.04 -11.68
N GLY A 215 18.87 -9.44 -12.86
CA GLY A 215 19.18 -10.76 -13.40
C GLY A 215 18.28 -11.20 -14.53
N VAL A 216 17.06 -10.69 -14.61
CA VAL A 216 16.10 -11.01 -15.65
C VAL A 216 15.03 -9.93 -15.71
N TRP A 217 14.48 -9.67 -16.89
CA TRP A 217 13.44 -8.66 -17.08
C TRP A 217 12.07 -9.15 -16.58
N ILE A 218 11.78 -8.98 -15.28
CA ILE A 218 10.52 -9.43 -14.67
C ILE A 218 10.26 -8.75 -13.32
N ILE A 219 9.00 -8.54 -13.00
CA ILE A 219 8.55 -8.19 -11.65
C ILE A 219 7.88 -9.42 -11.03
N LEU A 220 8.26 -9.71 -9.79
CA LEU A 220 7.82 -10.90 -9.08
C LEU A 220 7.00 -10.54 -7.85
N TYR A 221 5.89 -11.23 -7.65
CA TYR A 221 5.13 -11.19 -6.40
C TYR A 221 5.17 -12.54 -5.68
N PRO A 222 4.82 -12.62 -4.38
CA PRO A 222 4.79 -13.88 -3.64
C PRO A 222 3.90 -14.95 -4.31
N TRP A 223 4.20 -16.21 -4.18
CA TRP A 223 5.23 -16.81 -3.34
C TRP A 223 6.44 -17.26 -4.15
N GLY A 224 7.63 -17.20 -3.51
CA GLY A 224 8.80 -17.88 -4.07
C GLY A 224 8.81 -19.37 -3.78
N LYS A 225 8.27 -19.79 -2.61
CA LYS A 225 8.26 -21.19 -2.22
C LYS A 225 7.28 -22.04 -3.02
N TRP A 226 6.09 -21.54 -3.30
CA TRP A 226 5.00 -22.30 -3.92
C TRP A 226 4.51 -21.67 -5.23
N PRO A 227 4.08 -22.53 -6.18
CA PRO A 227 3.46 -22.03 -7.41
C PRO A 227 2.01 -21.53 -7.20
N GLU A 228 1.41 -21.83 -6.04
CA GLU A 228 0.07 -21.39 -5.71
C GLU A 228 0.02 -19.87 -5.52
N GLN A 229 -1.11 -19.27 -5.86
CA GLN A 229 -1.33 -17.85 -5.68
C GLN A 229 -1.39 -17.48 -4.19
N PRO A 230 -0.90 -16.28 -3.81
CA PRO A 230 -1.03 -15.79 -2.45
C PRO A 230 -2.48 -15.47 -2.09
N PRO A 231 -2.84 -15.37 -0.80
CA PRO A 231 -4.20 -15.01 -0.37
C PRO A 231 -4.77 -13.74 -1.01
N ASP A 232 -3.94 -12.72 -1.20
CA ASP A 232 -4.34 -11.45 -1.84
C ASP A 232 -4.06 -11.44 -3.35
N TRP A 233 -4.16 -12.57 -4.04
CA TRP A 233 -3.83 -12.72 -5.47
C TRP A 233 -4.59 -11.73 -6.38
N GLU A 234 -5.82 -11.38 -6.03
CA GLU A 234 -6.63 -10.42 -6.78
C GLU A 234 -5.99 -9.03 -6.83
N LEU A 235 -5.37 -8.60 -5.72
CA LEU A 235 -4.58 -7.37 -5.66
C LEU A 235 -3.41 -7.40 -6.63
N PHE A 236 -2.59 -8.46 -6.59
CA PHE A 236 -1.43 -8.60 -7.47
C PHE A 236 -1.82 -8.68 -8.95
N TRP A 237 -2.94 -9.34 -9.26
CA TRP A 237 -3.44 -9.42 -10.63
C TRP A 237 -4.02 -8.09 -11.11
N THR A 238 -4.72 -7.36 -10.26
CA THR A 238 -5.21 -6.00 -10.59
C THR A 238 -4.03 -5.07 -10.93
N ILE A 239 -2.96 -5.12 -10.13
CA ILE A 239 -1.74 -4.35 -10.40
C ILE A 239 -1.11 -4.79 -11.73
N ARG A 240 -0.89 -6.09 -11.93
CA ARG A 240 -0.36 -6.65 -13.18
C ARG A 240 -1.17 -6.20 -14.40
N ASP A 241 -2.47 -6.38 -14.33
CA ASP A 241 -3.36 -6.11 -15.48
C ASP A 241 -3.40 -4.62 -15.79
N THR A 242 -3.33 -3.75 -14.77
CA THR A 242 -3.26 -2.30 -14.97
C THR A 242 -1.92 -1.89 -15.57
N VAL A 243 -0.81 -2.40 -15.06
CA VAL A 243 0.53 -2.13 -15.58
C VAL A 243 0.61 -2.55 -17.04
N ASN A 244 0.22 -3.79 -17.36
CA ASN A 244 0.31 -4.32 -18.72
C ASN A 244 -0.73 -3.73 -19.68
N ALA A 245 -1.74 -3.01 -19.19
CA ALA A 245 -2.71 -2.33 -20.05
C ALA A 245 -2.21 -0.98 -20.60
N GLY A 246 -1.23 -0.34 -19.97
CA GLY A 246 -0.85 1.01 -20.42
C GLY A 246 0.43 1.62 -19.82
N ILE A 247 1.19 0.90 -19.00
CA ILE A 247 2.42 1.41 -18.40
C ILE A 247 3.64 0.68 -18.98
N SER A 248 3.68 -0.65 -18.87
CA SER A 248 4.81 -1.48 -19.27
C SER A 248 4.33 -2.87 -19.69
N ASP A 249 5.04 -3.51 -20.60
CA ASP A 249 4.83 -4.91 -20.99
C ASP A 249 5.69 -5.87 -20.13
N ILE A 250 6.40 -5.38 -19.12
CA ILE A 250 7.20 -6.20 -18.21
C ILE A 250 6.36 -7.32 -17.61
N PRO A 251 6.83 -8.58 -17.66
CA PRO A 251 6.11 -9.69 -17.04
C PRO A 251 5.99 -9.49 -15.53
N ILE A 252 4.77 -9.62 -14.97
CA ILE A 252 4.51 -9.59 -13.52
C ILE A 252 3.95 -10.94 -13.13
N GLN A 253 4.71 -11.74 -12.36
CA GLN A 253 4.39 -13.14 -12.10
C GLN A 253 4.64 -13.54 -10.63
N ASN A 254 4.00 -14.65 -10.22
CA ASN A 254 4.39 -15.37 -9.02
C ASN A 254 5.85 -15.81 -9.13
N ALA A 255 6.64 -15.57 -8.08
CA ALA A 255 8.10 -15.76 -8.15
C ALA A 255 8.52 -17.21 -8.35
N ASN A 256 7.78 -18.18 -7.80
CA ASN A 256 8.05 -19.60 -8.05
C ASN A 256 7.88 -19.96 -9.52
N GLN A 257 6.85 -19.40 -10.16
CA GLN A 257 6.53 -19.68 -11.57
C GLN A 257 7.37 -18.83 -12.54
N GLY A 258 7.65 -17.59 -12.16
CA GLY A 258 8.41 -16.64 -12.98
C GLY A 258 9.90 -16.92 -13.03
N LEU A 259 10.47 -17.47 -11.96
CA LEU A 259 11.88 -17.85 -11.88
C LEU A 259 12.06 -19.33 -11.51
N TYR A 260 12.06 -19.61 -10.20
CA TYR A 260 12.29 -20.94 -9.64
C TYR A 260 11.88 -20.94 -8.16
N PRO A 261 11.65 -22.13 -7.55
CA PRO A 261 11.39 -22.21 -6.10
C PRO A 261 12.51 -21.60 -5.28
N ASN A 262 12.17 -20.61 -4.43
CA ASN A 262 13.11 -19.93 -3.55
C ASN A 262 12.45 -19.64 -2.18
N CYS A 263 13.26 -19.61 -1.11
CA CYS A 263 12.82 -19.47 0.26
C CYS A 263 13.78 -18.57 1.04
N GLY A 264 13.31 -18.01 2.17
CA GLY A 264 14.11 -17.11 2.98
C GLY A 264 14.40 -15.79 2.29
N THR A 265 13.51 -15.36 1.39
CA THR A 265 13.63 -14.10 0.65
C THR A 265 13.00 -12.94 1.39
N SER A 266 13.51 -11.74 1.18
CA SER A 266 12.94 -10.49 1.69
C SER A 266 11.50 -10.30 1.24
N ARG A 267 11.16 -10.61 -0.02
CA ARG A 267 9.80 -10.55 -0.58
C ARG A 267 8.83 -11.42 0.20
N ASP A 268 9.15 -12.71 0.38
CA ASP A 268 8.25 -13.64 1.07
C ASP A 268 8.16 -13.34 2.58
N TYR A 269 9.22 -12.79 3.18
CA TYR A 269 9.20 -12.27 4.54
C TYR A 269 8.27 -11.06 4.66
N GLY A 270 8.43 -10.06 3.80
CA GLY A 270 7.59 -8.86 3.80
C GLY A 270 6.10 -9.18 3.62
N TYR A 271 5.77 -10.11 2.73
CA TYR A 271 4.38 -10.51 2.54
C TYR A 271 3.89 -11.50 3.60
N GLY A 272 4.59 -12.61 3.79
CA GLY A 272 4.08 -13.73 4.58
C GLY A 272 4.21 -13.53 6.09
N HIS A 273 5.22 -12.79 6.55
CA HIS A 273 5.43 -12.49 7.96
C HIS A 273 4.86 -11.12 8.35
N MET A 274 5.17 -10.08 7.57
CA MET A 274 4.75 -8.71 7.89
C MET A 274 3.37 -8.35 7.33
N GLY A 275 2.91 -9.01 6.25
CA GLY A 275 1.61 -8.73 5.62
C GLY A 275 1.63 -7.56 4.65
N PHE A 276 2.78 -7.18 4.11
CA PHE A 276 2.91 -6.13 3.10
C PHE A 276 2.62 -6.68 1.71
N PRO A 277 1.94 -5.95 0.79
CA PRO A 277 2.03 -6.26 -0.63
C PRO A 277 3.48 -6.03 -1.07
N THR A 278 4.12 -7.09 -1.54
CA THR A 278 5.56 -7.08 -1.81
C THR A 278 5.85 -7.47 -3.24
N PHE A 279 6.77 -6.75 -3.87
CA PHE A 279 7.29 -7.04 -5.20
C PHE A 279 8.82 -7.13 -5.18
N THR A 280 9.37 -8.02 -6.01
CA THR A 280 10.77 -7.98 -6.41
C THR A 280 10.84 -7.48 -7.85
N PHE A 281 11.58 -6.42 -8.08
CA PHE A 281 11.95 -5.96 -9.41
C PHE A 281 13.28 -6.63 -9.77
N GLU A 282 13.28 -7.39 -10.84
CA GLU A 282 14.48 -8.00 -11.40
C GLU A 282 14.82 -7.23 -12.67
N THR A 283 15.62 -6.17 -12.52
CA THR A 283 16.10 -5.40 -13.68
C THR A 283 16.96 -6.27 -14.56
N ASP A 284 16.90 -6.06 -15.86
CA ASP A 284 17.53 -6.80 -16.93
C ASP A 284 18.94 -7.34 -16.59
N ASP A 285 19.35 -8.40 -17.27
CA ASP A 285 20.66 -9.03 -17.13
C ASP A 285 21.78 -8.34 -17.94
N GLU A 286 21.46 -7.26 -18.65
CA GLU A 286 22.42 -6.56 -19.53
C GLU A 286 23.67 -6.06 -18.79
N GLN A 287 23.56 -5.72 -17.50
CA GLN A 287 24.74 -5.34 -16.72
C GLN A 287 25.82 -6.43 -16.65
N PHE A 288 25.43 -7.71 -16.80
CA PHE A 288 26.33 -8.87 -16.80
C PHE A 288 26.89 -9.20 -18.19
N ILE A 289 26.43 -8.52 -19.24
CA ILE A 289 26.84 -8.72 -20.63
C ILE A 289 27.81 -7.60 -21.03
N PRO A 290 29.10 -7.87 -21.18
CA PRO A 290 30.09 -6.85 -21.52
C PRO A 290 29.73 -6.08 -22.81
N GLY A 291 29.57 -4.77 -22.68
CA GLY A 291 29.30 -3.86 -23.80
C GLY A 291 27.82 -3.72 -24.18
N SER A 292 26.89 -4.24 -23.36
CA SER A 292 25.46 -4.16 -23.57
C SER A 292 24.84 -3.15 -22.60
N PHE A 293 24.96 -1.85 -22.91
CA PHE A 293 24.32 -0.79 -22.12
C PHE A 293 23.29 -0.01 -22.95
N GLU A 294 22.97 -0.46 -24.15
CA GLU A 294 22.12 0.31 -25.08
C GLU A 294 20.68 0.48 -24.57
N ASN A 295 20.18 -0.49 -23.78
CA ASN A 295 18.80 -0.48 -23.32
C ASN A 295 18.63 -0.27 -21.80
N ILE A 296 19.71 -0.13 -21.05
CA ILE A 296 19.65 0.00 -19.57
C ILE A 296 18.82 1.21 -19.16
N ASN A 297 19.01 2.36 -19.80
CA ASN A 297 18.25 3.55 -19.49
C ASN A 297 16.75 3.34 -19.73
N ASP A 298 16.38 2.81 -20.90
CA ASP A 298 14.98 2.54 -21.24
C ASP A 298 14.34 1.54 -20.27
N ARG A 299 15.11 0.51 -19.84
CA ARG A 299 14.65 -0.47 -18.84
C ARG A 299 14.42 0.13 -17.46
N LEU A 300 15.36 0.93 -17.00
CA LEU A 300 15.21 1.61 -15.71
C LEU A 300 14.10 2.66 -15.75
N GLU A 301 13.90 3.35 -16.88
CA GLU A 301 12.76 4.25 -17.09
C GLU A 301 11.44 3.51 -16.97
N GLU A 302 11.32 2.38 -17.65
CA GLU A 302 10.10 1.58 -17.65
C GLU A 302 9.78 1.01 -16.25
N GLU A 303 10.80 0.54 -15.50
CA GLU A 303 10.62 0.09 -14.13
C GLU A 303 10.28 1.23 -13.17
N MET A 304 10.90 2.41 -13.35
CA MET A 304 10.52 3.60 -12.59
C MET A 304 9.09 4.02 -12.86
N ASP A 305 8.59 3.88 -14.08
CA ASP A 305 7.19 4.17 -14.39
C ASP A 305 6.24 3.21 -13.64
N VAL A 306 6.60 1.92 -13.57
CA VAL A 306 5.84 0.96 -12.74
C VAL A 306 5.96 1.31 -11.26
N MET A 307 7.14 1.69 -10.80
CA MET A 307 7.39 2.07 -9.40
C MET A 307 6.57 3.28 -8.99
N ARG A 308 6.54 4.32 -9.82
CA ARG A 308 5.72 5.51 -9.62
C ARG A 308 4.23 5.16 -9.58
N TYR A 309 3.77 4.29 -10.49
CA TYR A 309 2.39 3.79 -10.46
C TYR A 309 2.07 3.12 -9.11
N LEU A 310 2.94 2.24 -8.60
CA LEU A 310 2.73 1.58 -7.33
C LEU A 310 2.67 2.59 -6.16
N ILE A 311 3.60 3.54 -6.12
CA ILE A 311 3.68 4.55 -5.06
C ILE A 311 2.50 5.52 -5.11
N ASN A 312 2.15 6.03 -6.28
CA ASN A 312 1.04 6.99 -6.44
C ASN A 312 -0.32 6.40 -6.08
N ASN A 313 -0.45 5.08 -6.19
CA ASN A 313 -1.68 4.36 -5.91
C ASN A 313 -1.63 3.55 -4.61
N VAL A 314 -0.61 3.72 -3.78
CA VAL A 314 -0.42 2.95 -2.53
C VAL A 314 -1.65 2.98 -1.63
N TRP A 315 -2.40 4.08 -1.66
CA TRP A 315 -3.65 4.24 -0.93
C TRP A 315 -4.64 3.09 -1.22
N TYR A 316 -4.63 2.52 -2.42
CA TYR A 316 -5.54 1.45 -2.82
C TYR A 316 -5.03 0.03 -2.48
N TRP A 317 -3.77 -0.15 -2.08
CA TRP A 317 -3.19 -1.50 -1.89
C TRP A 317 -3.57 -2.18 -0.58
N ARG A 318 -4.66 -1.74 0.04
CA ARG A 318 -5.25 -2.35 1.22
C ARG A 318 -6.78 -2.31 1.17
N ALA A 319 -7.45 -3.00 2.09
CA ALA A 319 -8.87 -2.78 2.33
C ALA A 319 -9.10 -1.37 2.90
N ARG A 320 -10.17 -0.72 2.44
CA ARG A 320 -10.62 0.59 2.93
C ARG A 320 -12.12 0.55 3.10
N LEU A 321 -12.53 0.20 4.30
CA LEU A 321 -13.93 0.02 4.61
C LEU A 321 -14.56 1.32 5.07
N THR A 322 -15.73 1.62 4.54
CA THR A 322 -16.59 2.72 4.99
C THR A 322 -17.97 2.18 5.28
N VAL A 323 -18.55 2.59 6.41
CA VAL A 323 -19.95 2.28 6.73
C VAL A 323 -20.84 3.26 5.99
N GLN A 324 -21.68 2.75 5.10
CA GLN A 324 -22.62 3.55 4.32
C GLN A 324 -23.92 3.78 5.08
N SER A 325 -24.39 2.75 5.79
CA SER A 325 -25.59 2.84 6.62
C SER A 325 -25.59 1.83 7.76
N ILE A 326 -26.28 2.19 8.85
CA ILE A 326 -26.58 1.29 9.97
C ILE A 326 -28.08 1.41 10.24
N ALA A 327 -28.79 0.29 10.22
CA ALA A 327 -30.23 0.23 10.51
C ALA A 327 -30.52 -0.82 11.59
N VAL A 328 -31.35 -0.47 12.56
CA VAL A 328 -31.81 -1.39 13.61
C VAL A 328 -33.33 -1.48 13.55
N ALA A 329 -33.84 -2.67 13.25
CA ALA A 329 -35.25 -2.96 13.20
C ALA A 329 -35.50 -4.40 13.68
N ASP A 330 -36.58 -4.66 14.41
CA ASP A 330 -37.01 -6.00 14.86
C ASP A 330 -35.85 -6.81 15.53
N ASP A 331 -35.05 -6.19 16.40
CA ASP A 331 -33.87 -6.80 17.03
C ASP A 331 -32.81 -7.30 16.05
N GLN A 332 -32.80 -6.75 14.84
CA GLN A 332 -31.80 -6.98 13.82
C GLN A 332 -31.05 -5.68 13.49
N LEU A 333 -29.72 -5.75 13.53
CA LEU A 333 -28.82 -4.72 13.05
C LEU A 333 -28.41 -5.08 11.63
N THR A 334 -28.64 -4.17 10.69
CA THR A 334 -28.17 -4.29 9.30
C THR A 334 -27.19 -3.18 9.01
N VAL A 335 -26.03 -3.54 8.47
CA VAL A 335 -24.96 -2.60 8.14
C VAL A 335 -24.57 -2.75 6.68
N ASP A 336 -24.51 -1.64 5.99
CA ASP A 336 -24.02 -1.55 4.61
C ASP A 336 -22.58 -1.04 4.66
N VAL A 337 -21.63 -1.85 4.19
CA VAL A 337 -20.19 -1.57 4.26
C VAL A 337 -19.60 -1.63 2.86
N ALA A 338 -19.02 -0.54 2.39
CA ALA A 338 -18.27 -0.48 1.15
C ALA A 338 -16.77 -0.67 1.40
N ASN A 339 -16.08 -1.36 0.50
CA ASN A 339 -14.64 -1.43 0.43
C ASN A 339 -14.16 -0.71 -0.84
N GLU A 340 -13.53 0.43 -0.65
CA GLU A 340 -12.98 1.24 -1.75
C GLU A 340 -11.56 0.81 -2.14
N GLY A 341 -10.93 -0.05 -1.33
CA GLY A 341 -9.57 -0.55 -1.57
C GLY A 341 -9.54 -1.74 -2.53
N GLN A 342 -8.36 -2.03 -3.03
CA GLN A 342 -8.08 -3.13 -3.97
C GLN A 342 -7.72 -4.45 -3.27
N ALA A 343 -7.63 -4.46 -1.93
CA ALA A 343 -7.48 -5.68 -1.16
C ALA A 343 -8.79 -6.05 -0.46
N SER A 344 -9.11 -7.34 -0.43
CA SER A 344 -10.19 -7.88 0.40
C SER A 344 -9.80 -7.92 1.86
N THR A 345 -10.77 -7.88 2.77
CA THR A 345 -10.58 -8.26 4.17
C THR A 345 -11.46 -9.43 4.54
N ALA A 346 -10.88 -10.42 5.22
CA ALA A 346 -11.62 -11.56 5.75
C ALA A 346 -12.18 -11.28 7.15
N ASN A 347 -11.60 -10.34 7.87
CA ASN A 347 -11.92 -10.03 9.25
C ASN A 347 -12.18 -8.54 9.42
N ALA A 348 -13.45 -8.20 9.50
CA ALA A 348 -13.96 -6.92 9.94
C ALA A 348 -14.95 -7.13 11.09
N SER A 349 -15.09 -6.16 11.99
CA SER A 349 -16.10 -6.14 13.03
C SER A 349 -16.57 -4.72 13.30
N LEU A 350 -17.82 -4.59 13.69
CA LEU A 350 -18.42 -3.33 14.11
C LEU A 350 -18.63 -3.37 15.62
N GLU A 351 -18.27 -2.29 16.30
CA GLU A 351 -18.47 -2.11 17.74
C GLU A 351 -19.29 -0.87 18.03
N TYR A 352 -20.25 -0.99 18.94
CA TYR A 352 -20.91 0.17 19.55
C TYR A 352 -20.30 0.42 20.92
N ARG A 353 -19.82 1.64 21.15
CA ARG A 353 -19.10 2.02 22.36
C ARG A 353 -19.79 3.14 23.09
N ALA A 354 -19.75 3.10 24.41
CA ALA A 354 -20.12 4.23 25.27
C ALA A 354 -19.15 5.41 25.08
N PRO A 355 -19.51 6.64 25.47
CA PRO A 355 -18.58 7.78 25.47
C PRO A 355 -17.32 7.55 26.32
N SER A 356 -17.37 6.65 27.29
CA SER A 356 -16.22 6.19 28.10
C SER A 356 -15.22 5.33 27.34
N GLY A 357 -15.58 4.84 26.15
CA GLY A 357 -14.82 3.86 25.36
C GLY A 357 -15.15 2.40 25.67
N GLU A 358 -16.03 2.10 26.64
CA GLU A 358 -16.50 0.74 26.92
C GLU A 358 -17.28 0.17 25.73
N VAL A 359 -16.98 -1.08 25.34
CA VAL A 359 -17.71 -1.81 24.29
C VAL A 359 -19.05 -2.27 24.84
N LEU A 360 -20.14 -1.71 24.33
CA LEU A 360 -21.52 -2.10 24.70
C LEU A 360 -22.03 -3.25 23.83
N TRP A 361 -21.56 -3.33 22.61
CA TRP A 361 -21.90 -4.38 21.67
C TRP A 361 -20.81 -4.55 20.62
N ALA A 362 -20.62 -5.79 20.15
CA ALA A 362 -19.69 -6.10 19.06
C ALA A 362 -20.31 -7.14 18.13
N SER A 363 -20.12 -6.97 16.83
CA SER A 363 -20.53 -7.95 15.82
C SER A 363 -19.62 -9.18 15.83
N PRO A 364 -20.10 -10.33 15.32
CA PRO A 364 -19.21 -11.37 14.77
C PRO A 364 -18.32 -10.80 13.66
N MET A 365 -17.21 -11.50 13.36
CA MET A 365 -16.35 -11.15 12.23
C MET A 365 -17.06 -11.38 10.90
N PHE A 366 -16.81 -10.48 9.93
CA PHE A 366 -17.32 -10.59 8.56
C PHE A 366 -16.25 -10.18 7.56
N GLY A 367 -16.39 -10.62 6.31
CA GLY A 367 -15.48 -10.25 5.22
C GLY A 367 -16.13 -9.26 4.26
N VAL A 368 -15.30 -8.42 3.63
CA VAL A 368 -15.70 -7.54 2.52
C VAL A 368 -14.67 -7.65 1.40
N ASN A 369 -15.13 -8.03 0.23
CA ASN A 369 -14.26 -8.16 -0.95
C ASN A 369 -13.78 -6.79 -1.45
N ALA A 370 -12.63 -6.80 -2.11
CA ALA A 370 -12.07 -5.62 -2.77
C ALA A 370 -13.10 -4.96 -3.71
N THR A 371 -13.14 -3.64 -3.72
CA THR A 371 -14.00 -2.83 -4.61
C THR A 371 -15.48 -3.19 -4.59
N ASN A 372 -15.97 -3.74 -3.47
CA ASN A 372 -17.33 -4.25 -3.35
C ASN A 372 -18.07 -3.64 -2.15
N THR A 373 -19.38 -3.76 -2.17
CA THR A 373 -20.26 -3.41 -1.04
C THR A 373 -20.88 -4.68 -0.48
N SER A 374 -20.90 -4.81 0.84
CA SER A 374 -21.52 -5.93 1.54
C SER A 374 -22.58 -5.44 2.52
N VAL A 375 -23.74 -6.04 2.48
CA VAL A 375 -24.79 -5.86 3.49
C VAL A 375 -24.70 -7.01 4.47
N VAL A 376 -24.41 -6.69 5.74
CA VAL A 376 -24.30 -7.69 6.81
C VAL A 376 -25.38 -7.46 7.85
N SER A 377 -25.93 -8.54 8.40
CA SER A 377 -27.00 -8.47 9.39
C SER A 377 -26.67 -9.29 10.63
N PHE A 378 -26.94 -8.71 11.79
CA PHE A 378 -26.64 -9.30 13.09
C PHE A 378 -27.86 -9.23 14.00
N SER A 379 -28.03 -10.23 14.88
CA SER A 379 -28.99 -10.12 15.97
C SER A 379 -28.47 -9.12 17.01
N ALA A 380 -29.28 -8.15 17.35
CA ALA A 380 -28.90 -7.10 18.30
C ALA A 380 -30.13 -6.49 18.97
N ASP A 381 -30.13 -6.42 20.32
CA ASP A 381 -31.18 -5.75 21.08
C ASP A 381 -31.09 -4.24 20.82
N LYS A 382 -32.13 -3.68 20.24
CA LYS A 382 -32.23 -2.24 19.92
C LYS A 382 -32.05 -1.35 21.18
N ALA A 383 -32.40 -1.82 22.36
CA ALA A 383 -32.24 -1.07 23.60
C ALA A 383 -30.76 -0.75 23.90
N THR A 384 -29.84 -1.55 23.39
CA THR A 384 -28.38 -1.34 23.51
C THR A 384 -27.93 -0.02 22.87
N PHE A 385 -28.61 0.42 21.82
CA PHE A 385 -28.20 1.55 20.98
C PHE A 385 -28.92 2.89 21.34
N ASN A 386 -29.71 2.91 22.41
CA ASN A 386 -30.50 4.08 22.82
C ASN A 386 -29.68 5.18 23.53
N GLY A 387 -28.37 5.06 23.67
CA GLY A 387 -27.51 6.01 24.36
C GLY A 387 -26.68 6.89 23.41
N ASP A 388 -25.88 7.79 24.01
CA ASP A 388 -24.95 8.69 23.28
C ASP A 388 -23.66 7.96 22.84
N GLY A 389 -23.76 6.70 22.47
CA GLY A 389 -22.61 5.90 22.01
C GLY A 389 -22.15 6.27 20.60
N TYR A 390 -21.02 5.71 20.23
CA TYR A 390 -20.46 5.84 18.89
C TYR A 390 -20.05 4.48 18.32
N TRP A 391 -19.92 4.41 16.99
CA TRP A 391 -19.56 3.19 16.28
C TRP A 391 -18.10 3.20 15.87
N ASN A 392 -17.42 2.08 16.07
CA ASN A 392 -16.09 1.82 15.50
C ASN A 392 -16.18 0.64 14.54
N LEU A 393 -15.55 0.80 13.39
CA LEU A 393 -15.31 -0.26 12.43
C LEU A 393 -13.85 -0.69 12.55
N ASN A 394 -13.62 -1.97 12.88
CA ASN A 394 -12.29 -2.55 12.96
C ASN A 394 -12.14 -3.55 11.81
N TYR A 395 -11.02 -3.51 11.09
CA TYR A 395 -10.79 -4.45 10.00
C TYR A 395 -9.30 -4.67 9.73
N GLN A 396 -8.98 -5.82 9.16
CA GLN A 396 -7.63 -6.11 8.68
C GLN A 396 -7.36 -5.43 7.34
N LYS A 397 -6.17 -4.89 7.16
CA LYS A 397 -5.78 -4.21 5.91
C LYS A 397 -5.83 -5.15 4.69
N ARG A 398 -5.58 -6.46 4.88
CA ARG A 398 -5.51 -7.47 3.81
C ARG A 398 -5.94 -8.84 4.35
N VAL A 399 -6.09 -9.81 3.46
CA VAL A 399 -6.43 -11.20 3.85
C VAL A 399 -5.25 -11.84 4.57
N ILE A 400 -4.02 -11.57 4.13
CA ILE A 400 -2.83 -12.11 4.77
C ILE A 400 -2.46 -11.31 6.01
N ASN A 401 -1.94 -12.02 6.97
CA ASN A 401 -1.40 -11.56 8.24
C ASN A 401 -2.35 -10.68 9.06
N ALA A 402 -2.92 -11.32 10.03
CA ALA A 402 -3.87 -10.75 10.96
C ALA A 402 -3.31 -9.69 11.93
N ALA A 403 -2.03 -9.35 11.88
CA ALA A 403 -1.42 -8.46 12.86
C ALA A 403 -1.81 -6.98 12.64
N ILE A 404 -2.13 -6.60 11.41
CA ILE A 404 -2.33 -5.19 11.05
C ILE A 404 -3.83 -4.88 10.94
N TRP A 405 -4.33 -4.19 11.95
CA TRP A 405 -5.73 -3.76 12.05
C TRP A 405 -5.86 -2.26 11.90
N VAL A 406 -6.94 -1.85 11.25
CA VAL A 406 -7.39 -0.46 11.20
C VAL A 406 -8.62 -0.34 12.09
N THR A 407 -8.67 0.71 12.90
CA THR A 407 -9.85 1.11 13.67
C THR A 407 -10.27 2.49 13.23
N GLU A 408 -11.48 2.60 12.73
CA GLU A 408 -12.05 3.87 12.29
C GLU A 408 -13.34 4.15 13.05
N THR A 409 -13.49 5.37 13.54
CA THR A 409 -14.78 5.83 14.08
C THR A 409 -15.71 6.12 12.92
N VAL A 410 -16.89 5.50 12.94
CA VAL A 410 -17.89 5.74 11.90
C VAL A 410 -18.40 7.17 12.00
N ASP A 411 -18.24 7.94 10.94
CA ASP A 411 -18.72 9.30 10.86
C ASP A 411 -20.24 9.32 10.70
N ASN A 412 -20.94 9.68 11.76
CA ASN A 412 -22.39 9.80 11.76
C ASN A 412 -22.92 10.90 10.81
N SER A 413 -22.04 11.76 10.27
CA SER A 413 -22.42 12.77 9.28
C SER A 413 -22.54 12.15 7.86
N THR A 414 -21.88 11.04 7.62
CA THR A 414 -21.88 10.32 6.33
C THR A 414 -22.70 9.04 6.37
N SER A 415 -22.94 8.48 7.56
CA SER A 415 -23.69 7.24 7.75
C SER A 415 -25.12 7.52 8.20
N VAL A 416 -26.10 6.88 7.57
CA VAL A 416 -27.50 6.98 7.96
C VAL A 416 -27.81 5.92 9.02
N VAL A 417 -28.05 6.34 10.27
CA VAL A 417 -28.53 5.44 11.32
C VAL A 417 -30.06 5.55 11.40
N VAL A 418 -30.74 4.46 11.07
CA VAL A 418 -32.20 4.39 11.13
C VAL A 418 -32.62 3.47 12.27
N LEU A 419 -33.27 4.04 13.27
CA LEU A 419 -33.89 3.28 14.36
C LEU A 419 -35.40 3.20 14.11
N GLU A 420 -35.99 2.01 14.09
CA GLU A 420 -37.42 1.84 13.96
C GLU A 420 -38.13 2.31 15.25
N ALA A 421 -39.15 3.16 15.13
CA ALA A 421 -39.93 3.64 16.26
C ALA A 421 -40.92 2.55 16.74
N GLU A 422 -41.22 2.51 18.04
CA GLU A 422 -42.11 1.51 18.66
C GLU A 422 -43.55 1.51 18.11
N ASP A 423 -43.97 2.54 17.42
CA ASP A 423 -45.33 2.71 16.85
C ASP A 423 -45.37 2.55 15.32
N GLY A 424 -44.42 1.86 14.70
CA GLY A 424 -44.38 1.66 13.23
C GLY A 424 -44.05 2.93 12.41
N GLY A 425 -43.55 3.99 13.07
CA GLY A 425 -43.00 5.20 12.42
C GLY A 425 -41.47 5.16 12.41
N PHE A 426 -40.86 5.56 11.30
CA PHE A 426 -39.40 5.69 11.23
C PHE A 426 -38.96 6.98 11.93
N LEU A 427 -38.12 6.85 12.97
CA LEU A 427 -37.36 7.97 13.49
C LEU A 427 -36.03 8.04 12.73
N ILE A 428 -35.89 9.04 11.88
CA ILE A 428 -34.60 9.33 11.26
C ILE A 428 -33.81 10.18 12.25
N GLY A 429 -32.82 9.57 12.89
CA GLY A 429 -31.84 10.28 13.73
C GLY A 429 -30.84 11.01 12.84
N PHE A 430 -30.96 12.31 12.73
CA PHE A 430 -29.99 13.13 12.01
C PHE A 430 -28.82 13.48 12.93
N GLY A 431 -27.67 12.86 12.74
CA GLY A 431 -26.39 13.52 13.00
C GLY A 431 -26.28 14.71 12.04
N LEU A 432 -25.75 15.81 12.49
CA LEU A 432 -25.76 17.13 11.83
C LEU A 432 -25.58 17.08 10.31
N PHE A 433 -26.67 17.30 9.64
CA PHE A 433 -26.99 17.57 8.26
C PHE A 433 -25.91 17.48 7.16
N ASN A 434 -26.04 16.48 6.30
CA ASN A 434 -25.77 16.61 4.88
C ASN A 434 -27.14 16.53 4.11
N PRO A 435 -27.67 17.62 3.55
CA PRO A 435 -29.01 17.64 2.92
C PRO A 435 -29.15 16.78 1.66
N VAL A 436 -28.05 16.27 1.10
CA VAL A 436 -28.04 15.43 -0.09
C VAL A 436 -28.39 13.98 0.24
N ALA A 437 -27.93 13.45 1.37
CA ALA A 437 -28.23 12.08 1.78
C ALA A 437 -29.72 11.92 2.16
N VAL A 438 -30.34 12.95 2.76
CA VAL A 438 -31.75 12.96 3.13
C VAL A 438 -32.67 12.85 1.91
N MET A 439 -32.33 13.53 0.79
CA MET A 439 -33.15 13.48 -0.43
C MET A 439 -33.13 12.11 -1.12
N LEU A 440 -32.00 11.40 -1.09
CA LEU A 440 -31.92 10.07 -1.69
C LEU A 440 -32.63 8.98 -0.87
N GLY A 441 -32.57 9.07 0.47
CA GLY A 441 -33.30 8.19 1.37
C GLY A 441 -34.83 8.33 1.24
N ILE A 442 -35.34 9.56 1.13
CA ILE A 442 -36.78 9.82 1.00
C ILE A 442 -37.33 9.35 -0.35
N ILE A 443 -36.54 9.44 -1.43
CA ILE A 443 -36.95 8.97 -2.74
C ILE A 443 -37.00 7.44 -2.80
N GLY A 444 -36.09 6.75 -2.13
CA GLY A 444 -36.06 5.29 -2.04
C GLY A 444 -37.26 4.72 -1.25
N VAL A 445 -37.60 5.32 -0.12
CA VAL A 445 -38.73 4.90 0.72
C VAL A 445 -40.07 5.24 0.07
N GLY A 446 -40.19 6.39 -0.62
CA GLY A 446 -41.41 6.77 -1.32
C GLY A 446 -41.79 5.86 -2.49
N VAL A 447 -40.81 5.22 -3.13
CA VAL A 447 -41.06 4.29 -4.26
C VAL A 447 -41.51 2.91 -3.74
N LEU A 448 -41.02 2.46 -2.57
CA LEU A 448 -41.43 1.18 -1.98
C LEU A 448 -42.87 1.23 -1.43
N VAL A 449 -43.29 2.30 -0.77
CA VAL A 449 -44.66 2.44 -0.22
C VAL A 449 -45.71 2.55 -1.33
N ARG A 450 -45.37 3.12 -2.49
CA ARG A 450 -46.35 3.24 -3.60
C ARG A 450 -46.59 1.97 -4.42
N ARG A 451 -45.69 0.98 -4.30
CA ARG A 451 -45.84 -0.28 -5.04
C ARG A 451 -46.80 -1.27 -4.38
N ASP A 452 -47.05 -1.12 -3.08
CA ASP A 452 -47.97 -2.00 -2.37
C ASP A 452 -49.43 -1.50 -2.37
N GLU A 453 -49.71 -0.26 -2.76
CA GLU A 453 -51.08 0.27 -2.85
C GLU A 453 -51.78 0.05 -4.23
N GLU A 454 -51.04 -0.39 -5.27
CA GLU A 454 -51.63 -0.69 -6.59
C GLU A 454 -51.93 -2.18 -6.85
N ALA A 455 -51.90 -3.03 -5.83
CA ALA A 455 -52.25 -4.44 -5.93
C ALA A 455 -53.57 -4.75 -5.22
N TRP A 456 -54.65 -4.04 -5.59
CA TRP A 456 -56.07 -4.46 -5.44
C TRP A 456 -56.89 -3.92 -6.57
#